data_7e088a38da0d450be566b76d617a82f4
#
_entry.id   7e088a38da0d450be566b76d617a82f4
#
_cell.length_a   1.000
_cell.length_b   1.000
_cell.length_c   1.000
_cell.angle_alpha   90.00
_cell.angle_beta   90.00
_cell.angle_gamma   90.00
#
_symmetry.space_group_name_H-M   'P 1'
#
loop_
_entity.id
_entity.type
_entity.pdbx_description
1 polymer ?
#
loop_
_entity_poly.entity_id
_entity_poly.type
_entity_poly.pdbx_seq_one_letter_code
_entity_poly.pdbx_strand_id
1 'polypeptide(L)'
;MKTGNLEFAFKVLADSTRLKILDILKRPGKSVCVLIEKNERGLCACDIQEVIGLSQAATSHHMDLLRRAGLIGAEKRGRWMFYWRKEGEIAALAERLAKSV
;
A
#
# COMPACT_ATOMS: atom_id res chain seq x y z
N MET A 1 -4.62 -12.15 -4.30
CA MET A 1 -3.50 -12.63 -3.46
C MET A 1 -3.38 -14.13 -3.57
N LYS A 2 -2.17 -14.60 -3.71
CA LYS A 2 -1.93 -16.02 -3.73
C LYS A 2 -2.02 -16.57 -2.33
N THR A 3 -2.81 -17.62 -2.17
CA THR A 3 -3.13 -18.16 -0.86
C THR A 3 -1.95 -18.78 -0.13
N GLY A 4 -0.90 -19.16 -0.84
CA GLY A 4 0.28 -19.77 -0.22
C GLY A 4 1.15 -18.85 0.61
N ASN A 5 0.89 -17.53 0.57
CA ASN A 5 1.75 -16.54 1.22
C ASN A 5 1.10 -15.84 2.40
N LEU A 6 0.26 -16.54 3.14
CA LEU A 6 -0.39 -15.98 4.32
C LEU A 6 0.65 -15.53 5.36
N GLU A 7 1.64 -16.36 5.62
CA GLU A 7 2.70 -16.02 6.56
C GLU A 7 3.48 -14.78 6.11
N PHE A 8 3.81 -14.70 4.84
CA PHE A 8 4.52 -13.55 4.29
C PHE A 8 3.69 -12.27 4.47
N ALA A 9 2.39 -12.34 4.18
CA ALA A 9 1.51 -11.19 4.36
C ALA A 9 1.51 -10.72 5.82
N PHE A 10 1.48 -11.65 6.76
CA PHE A 10 1.53 -11.30 8.18
C PHE A 10 2.86 -10.66 8.55
N LYS A 11 3.96 -11.16 8.03
CA LYS A 11 5.27 -10.56 8.27
C LYS A 11 5.34 -9.15 7.72
N VAL A 12 4.79 -8.92 6.55
CA VAL A 12 4.75 -7.60 5.95
C VAL A 12 3.92 -6.64 6.80
N LEU A 13 2.79 -7.12 7.33
CA LEU A 13 1.92 -6.30 8.16
C LEU A 13 2.46 -6.05 9.57
N ALA A 14 3.41 -6.84 10.02
CA ALA A 14 4.01 -6.68 11.35
C ALA A 14 5.06 -5.59 11.37
N ASP A 15 4.68 -4.39 10.91
CA ASP A 15 5.55 -3.23 10.85
C ASP A 15 4.69 -1.96 10.91
N SER A 16 4.99 -1.09 11.87
CA SER A 16 4.19 0.11 12.09
C SER A 16 4.17 1.03 10.89
N THR A 17 5.29 1.15 10.18
CA THR A 17 5.35 1.99 8.99
C THR A 17 4.43 1.48 7.89
N ARG A 18 4.44 0.18 7.66
CA ARG A 18 3.60 -0.40 6.61
C ARG A 18 2.11 -0.32 6.96
N LEU A 19 1.77 -0.49 8.24
CA LEU A 19 0.39 -0.29 8.67
C LEU A 19 -0.04 1.16 8.48
N LYS A 20 0.84 2.10 8.75
CA LYS A 20 0.57 3.51 8.53
C LYS A 20 0.36 3.82 7.04
N ILE A 21 1.15 3.21 6.18
CA ILE A 21 0.99 3.37 4.72
C ILE A 21 -0.40 2.89 4.30
N LEU A 22 -0.82 1.72 4.77
CA LEU A 22 -2.14 1.21 4.43
C LEU A 22 -3.25 2.14 4.93
N ASP A 23 -3.08 2.73 6.10
CA ASP A 23 -4.05 3.68 6.63
C ASP A 23 -4.11 4.94 5.77
N ILE A 24 -2.97 5.46 5.35
CA ILE A 24 -2.91 6.63 4.47
C ILE A 24 -3.65 6.35 3.15
N LEU A 25 -3.45 5.16 2.59
CA LEU A 25 -4.07 4.79 1.32
C LEU A 25 -5.59 4.59 1.43
N LYS A 26 -6.13 4.47 2.62
CA LYS A 26 -7.59 4.45 2.82
C LYS A 26 -8.25 5.77 2.47
N ARG A 27 -7.49 6.84 2.42
CA ARG A 27 -8.04 8.20 2.32
C ARG A 27 -7.64 8.85 1.01
N PRO A 28 -8.11 8.30 -0.12
CA PRO A 28 -7.83 8.90 -1.41
C PRO A 28 -8.42 10.31 -1.47
N GLY A 29 -7.71 11.24 -1.99
CA GLY A 29 -8.17 12.61 -2.08
C GLY A 29 -7.45 13.59 -1.18
N LYS A 30 -6.57 13.10 -0.32
CA LYS A 30 -5.71 13.97 0.49
C LYS A 30 -4.32 14.13 -0.11
N SER A 31 -4.23 13.94 -1.40
CA SER A 31 -2.97 14.11 -2.10
C SER A 31 -2.54 15.57 -2.12
N VAL A 32 -1.26 15.80 -1.88
CA VAL A 32 -0.65 17.10 -2.10
C VAL A 32 -0.01 17.19 -3.48
N CYS A 33 -0.01 16.08 -4.20
CA CYS A 33 0.58 16.02 -5.53
C CYS A 33 -0.42 16.53 -6.56
N VAL A 34 -0.06 17.62 -7.24
CA VAL A 34 -0.92 18.23 -8.25
C VAL A 34 -1.12 17.38 -9.50
N LEU A 35 -0.34 16.31 -9.62
CA LEU A 35 -0.43 15.44 -10.78
C LEU A 35 -1.51 14.38 -10.65
N ILE A 36 -2.11 14.23 -9.46
CA ILE A 36 -3.20 13.29 -9.26
C ILE A 36 -4.51 14.00 -9.54
N GLU A 37 -5.26 13.44 -10.47
CA GLU A 37 -6.59 13.96 -10.75
C GLU A 37 -7.56 13.56 -9.65
N LYS A 38 -8.58 14.40 -9.42
CA LYS A 38 -9.51 14.23 -8.30
C LYS A 38 -10.23 12.91 -8.27
N ASN A 39 -10.39 12.28 -9.43
CA ASN A 39 -11.15 11.03 -9.54
C ASN A 39 -10.27 9.79 -9.49
N GLU A 40 -8.99 9.93 -9.36
CA GLU A 40 -8.09 8.79 -9.34
C GLU A 40 -7.99 8.20 -7.95
N ARG A 41 -8.00 6.88 -7.90
CA ARG A 41 -7.73 6.16 -6.66
C ARG A 41 -6.24 6.06 -6.46
N GLY A 42 -5.82 6.23 -5.24
CA GLY A 42 -4.43 6.02 -4.90
C GLY A 42 -3.68 7.31 -4.66
N LEU A 43 -2.44 7.15 -4.27
CA LEU A 43 -1.56 8.25 -3.95
C LEU A 43 -0.25 8.09 -4.70
N CYS A 44 0.33 9.21 -5.07
CA CYS A 44 1.67 9.28 -5.63
C CYS A 44 2.70 8.87 -4.56
N ALA A 45 3.79 8.26 -5.01
CA ALA A 45 4.88 7.92 -4.10
C ALA A 45 5.39 9.13 -3.33
N CYS A 46 5.38 10.30 -3.95
CA CYS A 46 5.83 11.53 -3.28
C CYS A 46 4.94 11.91 -2.10
N ASP A 47 3.62 11.69 -2.21
CA ASP A 47 2.70 11.96 -1.11
C ASP A 47 2.96 11.01 0.06
N ILE A 48 3.18 9.75 -0.25
CA ILE A 48 3.43 8.74 0.76
C ILE A 48 4.74 9.04 1.49
N GLN A 49 5.78 9.36 0.73
CA GLN A 49 7.08 9.68 1.29
C GLN A 49 6.99 10.87 2.25
N GLU A 50 6.26 11.90 1.85
CA GLU A 50 6.14 13.11 2.67
C GLU A 50 5.44 12.81 4.00
N VAL A 51 4.36 12.05 3.97
CA VAL A 51 3.62 11.74 5.19
C VAL A 51 4.42 10.80 6.09
N ILE A 52 5.10 9.81 5.52
CA ILE A 52 5.86 8.84 6.28
C ILE A 52 7.16 9.45 6.84
N GLY A 53 7.77 10.37 6.12
CA GLY A 53 8.98 11.05 6.58
C GLY A 53 10.25 10.23 6.46
N LEU A 54 10.25 9.19 5.64
CA LEU A 54 11.43 8.38 5.38
C LEU A 54 12.08 8.78 4.05
N SER A 55 13.27 8.24 3.81
CA SER A 55 13.94 8.43 2.53
C SER A 55 13.13 7.79 1.41
N GLN A 56 13.41 8.18 0.17
CA GLN A 56 12.78 7.58 -0.99
C GLN A 56 13.08 6.08 -1.06
N ALA A 57 14.31 5.69 -0.79
CA ALA A 57 14.70 4.28 -0.84
C ALA A 57 13.97 3.46 0.20
N ALA A 58 13.87 3.95 1.44
CA ALA A 58 13.17 3.24 2.50
C ALA A 58 11.66 3.14 2.19
N THR A 59 11.08 4.23 1.72
CA THR A 59 9.67 4.24 1.34
C THR A 59 9.40 3.23 0.24
N SER A 60 10.23 3.23 -0.81
CA SER A 60 10.09 2.28 -1.91
C SER A 60 10.21 0.84 -1.44
N HIS A 61 11.09 0.57 -0.48
CA HIS A 61 11.25 -0.77 0.07
C HIS A 61 9.95 -1.24 0.74
N HIS A 62 9.36 -0.40 1.57
CA HIS A 62 8.09 -0.74 2.21
C HIS A 62 6.96 -0.95 1.21
N MET A 63 6.89 -0.08 0.19
CA MET A 63 5.88 -0.21 -0.84
C MET A 63 6.05 -1.51 -1.63
N ASP A 64 7.28 -1.89 -1.92
CA ASP A 64 7.56 -3.12 -2.64
C ASP A 64 7.12 -4.36 -1.85
N LEU A 65 7.36 -4.38 -0.55
CA LEU A 65 6.92 -5.48 0.30
C LEU A 65 5.39 -5.58 0.34
N LEU A 66 4.71 -4.46 0.46
CA LEU A 66 3.24 -4.45 0.44
C LEU A 66 2.70 -4.94 -0.90
N ARG A 67 3.33 -4.54 -1.99
CA ARG A 67 2.95 -4.98 -3.33
C ARG A 67 3.15 -6.48 -3.51
N ARG A 68 4.29 -7.01 -3.06
CA ARG A 68 4.57 -8.45 -3.13
C ARG A 68 3.60 -9.27 -2.31
N ALA A 69 3.14 -8.72 -1.20
CA ALA A 69 2.13 -9.38 -0.38
C ALA A 69 0.74 -9.33 -1.01
N GLY A 70 0.58 -8.60 -2.13
CA GLY A 70 -0.70 -8.49 -2.82
C GLY A 70 -1.69 -7.53 -2.18
N LEU A 71 -1.24 -6.71 -1.25
CA LEU A 71 -2.13 -5.83 -0.48
C LEU A 71 -2.33 -4.47 -1.14
N ILE A 72 -1.43 -4.08 -2.02
CA ILE A 72 -1.54 -2.84 -2.77
C ILE A 72 -1.23 -3.09 -4.24
N GLY A 73 -1.78 -2.23 -5.09
CA GLY A 73 -1.43 -2.16 -6.49
C GLY A 73 -0.52 -0.98 -6.74
N ALA A 74 0.18 -1.01 -7.85
CA ALA A 74 1.08 0.04 -8.27
C ALA A 74 1.01 0.22 -9.77
N GLU A 75 1.07 1.46 -10.22
CA GLU A 75 1.06 1.79 -11.63
C GLU A 75 1.97 2.98 -11.88
N LYS A 76 2.78 2.88 -12.92
CA LYS A 76 3.63 3.99 -13.33
C LYS A 76 2.86 4.86 -14.32
N ARG A 77 2.80 6.16 -14.04
CA ARG A 77 2.19 7.17 -14.92
C ARG A 77 3.23 8.25 -15.18
N GLY A 78 3.75 8.30 -16.39
CA GLY A 78 4.86 9.16 -16.69
C GLY A 78 6.08 8.75 -15.87
N ARG A 79 6.60 9.68 -15.08
CA ARG A 79 7.74 9.43 -14.20
C ARG A 79 7.34 9.07 -12.76
N TRP A 80 6.05 9.02 -12.48
CA TRP A 80 5.55 8.88 -11.13
C TRP A 80 4.92 7.52 -10.91
N MET A 81 5.15 6.94 -9.72
CA MET A 81 4.46 5.72 -9.29
C MET A 81 3.25 6.11 -8.46
N PHE A 82 2.12 5.46 -8.75
CA PHE A 82 0.88 5.60 -8.00
C PHE A 82 0.54 4.29 -7.34
N TYR A 83 0.03 4.35 -6.12
CA TYR A 83 -0.28 3.17 -5.31
C TYR A 83 -1.70 3.26 -4.79
N TRP A 84 -2.36 2.11 -4.66
CA TRP A 84 -3.70 2.02 -4.08
C TRP A 84 -3.83 0.73 -3.30
N ARG A 85 -4.80 0.70 -2.37
CA ARG A 85 -5.10 -0.53 -1.61
C ARG A 85 -5.90 -1.47 -2.49
N LYS A 86 -5.56 -2.76 -2.41
CA LYS A 86 -6.39 -3.80 -3.02
C LYS A 86 -7.38 -4.27 -1.97
N GLU A 87 -8.52 -3.59 -1.89
CA GLU A 87 -9.49 -3.85 -0.83
C GLU A 87 -9.99 -5.29 -0.78
N GLY A 88 -10.23 -5.89 -1.94
CA GLY A 88 -10.65 -7.28 -2.01
C GLY A 88 -9.62 -8.24 -1.47
N GLU A 89 -8.34 -7.98 -1.74
CA GLU A 89 -7.26 -8.82 -1.25
C GLU A 89 -7.08 -8.66 0.26
N ILE A 90 -7.23 -7.44 0.76
CA ILE A 90 -7.13 -7.17 2.19
C ILE A 90 -8.28 -7.86 2.92
N ALA A 91 -9.49 -7.78 2.38
CA ALA A 91 -10.66 -8.46 2.96
C ALA A 91 -10.47 -9.97 2.97
N ALA A 92 -9.93 -10.53 1.89
CA ALA A 92 -9.66 -11.96 1.81
C ALA A 92 -8.64 -12.40 2.84
N LEU A 93 -7.62 -11.59 3.08
CA LEU A 93 -6.62 -11.86 4.10
C LEU A 93 -7.24 -11.88 5.50
N ALA A 94 -8.08 -10.88 5.79
CA ALA A 94 -8.78 -10.81 7.08
C ALA A 94 -9.66 -12.03 7.31
N GLU A 95 -10.38 -12.47 6.28
CA GLU A 95 -11.21 -13.67 6.36
C GLU A 95 -10.37 -14.93 6.62
N ARG A 96 -9.25 -15.06 5.94
CA ARG A 96 -8.36 -16.18 6.14
C ARG A 96 -7.77 -16.19 7.55
N LEU A 97 -7.44 -15.01 8.07
CA LEU A 97 -6.96 -14.89 9.44
C LEU A 97 -8.02 -15.40 10.43
N ALA A 98 -9.26 -14.95 10.24
CA ALA A 98 -10.36 -15.36 11.13
C ALA A 98 -10.58 -16.87 11.13
N LYS A 99 -10.35 -17.54 9.99
CA LYS A 99 -10.50 -18.98 9.86
C LYS A 99 -9.30 -19.77 10.36
N SER A 100 -8.15 -19.10 10.47
CA SER A 100 -6.88 -19.77 10.82
C SER A 100 -6.58 -19.77 12.30
N VAL A 101 -7.27 -18.94 13.07
CA VAL A 101 -6.99 -18.78 14.51
C VAL A 101 -8.20 -19.08 15.40
#